data_392d52356c25998d574ae91944fa9b71
#
_entry.id   392d52356c25998d574ae91944fa9b71
#
_cell.length_a   1.000
_cell.length_b   1.000
_cell.length_c   1.000
_cell.angle_alpha   90.00
_cell.angle_beta   90.00
_cell.angle_gamma   90.00
#
_symmetry.space_group_name_H-M   'P 1'
#
loop_
_entity.id
_entity.type
_entity.pdbx_description
1 polymer ?
#
loop_
_entity_poly.entity_id
_entity_poly.type
_entity_poly.pdbx_seq_one_letter_code
_entity_poly.pdbx_strand_id
1 'polypeptide(L)'
;MNDFVFYKKRDFGMLISDTFVFFRKYAKNFFSNYLLINGALFILIGVIAAFMFIFYDVYSNNWPLLLLIFAVLGVLSAFLVLFVICFPIAYTQLLEKNADRSSIKAKELFVVIRKMLPRAILFGIISFFIILIPYFILILVLARIFGHQIILMQIASYFAGIVMILFMQQFMLVYVKDGLDYFPALRKVIQELKERFWDKLGATFVMNLIITAFSAAGIVVPLVLYFTIMLLIGIDSLIGLSLLIFTLVLIGATVVFIVSNFQIFLQILIHLGEKEEEHTDDIDLIGKHVEE
;
A
#
# COMPACT_ATOMS: atom_id res chain seq x y z
N MET A 1 20.33 -17.08 14.72
CA MET A 1 19.00 -16.48 14.39
C MET A 1 18.53 -17.20 13.15
N ASN A 2 17.42 -17.92 13.23
CA ASN A 2 16.93 -18.65 12.06
C ASN A 2 16.58 -17.66 10.93
N ASP A 3 16.94 -18.04 9.69
CA ASP A 3 16.65 -17.22 8.52
C ASP A 3 15.14 -17.14 8.28
N PHE A 4 14.68 -16.00 7.75
CA PHE A 4 13.28 -15.82 7.41
C PHE A 4 12.94 -16.64 6.16
N VAL A 5 12.00 -17.57 6.30
CA VAL A 5 11.59 -18.44 5.19
C VAL A 5 10.50 -17.74 4.39
N PHE A 6 10.81 -17.38 3.13
CA PHE A 6 9.87 -16.71 2.23
C PHE A 6 8.83 -17.67 1.66
N TYR A 7 9.25 -18.79 1.11
CA TYR A 7 8.40 -19.82 0.53
C TYR A 7 7.97 -20.80 1.61
N LYS A 8 6.73 -20.67 2.06
CA LYS A 8 6.15 -21.49 3.13
C LYS A 8 4.64 -21.34 3.08
N LYS A 9 3.92 -22.46 3.15
CA LYS A 9 2.48 -22.47 3.38
C LYS A 9 2.15 -21.85 4.74
N ARG A 10 1.27 -20.84 4.75
CA ARG A 10 0.93 -20.07 5.95
C ARG A 10 -0.57 -20.12 6.19
N ASP A 11 -0.98 -20.38 7.42
CA ASP A 11 -2.32 -20.13 7.88
C ASP A 11 -2.54 -18.65 8.20
N PHE A 12 -3.76 -18.29 8.55
CA PHE A 12 -4.16 -16.93 8.93
C PHE A 12 -3.25 -16.32 10.00
N GLY A 13 -2.99 -17.06 11.10
CA GLY A 13 -2.18 -16.56 12.22
C GLY A 13 -0.71 -16.38 11.83
N MET A 14 -0.17 -17.31 11.05
CA MET A 14 1.18 -17.26 10.54
C MET A 14 1.40 -16.09 9.57
N LEU A 15 0.42 -15.76 8.72
CA LEU A 15 0.51 -14.60 7.82
C LEU A 15 0.73 -13.30 8.60
N ILE A 16 -0.02 -13.09 9.67
CA ILE A 16 0.09 -11.90 10.52
C ILE A 16 1.41 -11.92 11.29
N SER A 17 1.70 -13.04 12.00
CA SER A 17 2.90 -13.14 12.84
C SER A 17 4.19 -13.01 12.02
N ASP A 18 4.29 -13.70 10.87
CA ASP A 18 5.46 -13.65 10.00
C ASP A 18 5.68 -12.25 9.41
N THR A 19 4.61 -11.48 9.15
CA THR A 19 4.71 -10.07 8.76
C THR A 19 5.45 -9.26 9.83
N PHE A 20 5.08 -9.41 11.11
CA PHE A 20 5.77 -8.71 12.19
C PHE A 20 7.18 -9.24 12.45
N VAL A 21 7.41 -10.55 12.32
CA VAL A 21 8.75 -11.17 12.43
C VAL A 21 9.69 -10.60 11.37
N PHE A 22 9.21 -10.46 10.12
CA PHE A 22 9.99 -9.83 9.05
C PHE A 22 10.41 -8.40 9.41
N PHE A 23 9.46 -7.55 9.78
CA PHE A 23 9.78 -6.17 10.13
C PHE A 23 10.65 -6.08 11.37
N ARG A 24 10.47 -6.93 12.38
CA ARG A 24 11.38 -6.99 13.53
C ARG A 24 12.83 -7.30 13.12
N LYS A 25 13.04 -8.15 12.11
CA LYS A 25 14.37 -8.52 11.62
C LYS A 25 14.98 -7.46 10.70
N TYR A 26 14.18 -6.92 9.77
CA TYR A 26 14.68 -6.11 8.66
C TYR A 26 14.30 -4.62 8.75
N ALA A 27 13.52 -4.17 9.74
CA ALA A 27 12.95 -2.83 9.82
C ALA A 27 13.97 -1.71 9.60
N LYS A 28 15.13 -1.78 10.28
CA LYS A 28 16.16 -0.73 10.19
C LYS A 28 16.64 -0.52 8.75
N ASN A 29 17.01 -1.59 8.06
CA ASN A 29 17.48 -1.50 6.67
C ASN A 29 16.31 -1.19 5.71
N PHE A 30 15.14 -1.80 5.92
CA PHE A 30 13.95 -1.57 5.13
C PHE A 30 13.53 -0.09 5.17
N PHE A 31 13.23 0.45 6.35
CA PHE A 31 12.72 1.82 6.48
C PHE A 31 13.76 2.89 6.19
N SER A 32 15.07 2.63 6.46
CA SER A 32 16.13 3.54 6.04
C SER A 32 16.16 3.70 4.52
N ASN A 33 16.12 2.60 3.76
CA ASN A 33 16.07 2.64 2.30
C ASN A 33 14.74 3.19 1.78
N TYR A 34 13.62 2.85 2.43
CA TYR A 34 12.30 3.35 2.10
C TYR A 34 12.24 4.88 2.16
N LEU A 35 12.72 5.46 3.26
CA LEU A 35 12.78 6.91 3.42
C LEU A 35 13.77 7.57 2.48
N LEU A 36 14.90 6.92 2.19
CA LEU A 36 15.88 7.45 1.24
C LEU A 36 15.31 7.54 -0.19
N ILE A 37 14.53 6.54 -0.62
CA ILE A 37 13.97 6.49 -1.97
C ILE A 37 12.70 7.34 -2.08
N ASN A 38 11.79 7.25 -1.11
CA ASN A 38 10.49 7.93 -1.16
C ASN A 38 10.51 9.32 -0.51
N GLY A 39 11.45 9.56 0.42
CA GLY A 39 11.49 10.79 1.24
C GLY A 39 11.62 12.06 0.43
N ALA A 40 12.40 12.05 -0.65
CA ALA A 40 12.54 13.21 -1.53
C ALA A 40 11.19 13.60 -2.18
N LEU A 41 10.39 12.61 -2.63
CA LEU A 41 9.06 12.86 -3.17
C LEU A 41 8.08 13.33 -2.08
N PHE A 42 8.14 12.76 -0.87
CA PHE A 42 7.36 13.23 0.27
C PHE A 42 7.63 14.70 0.58
N ILE A 43 8.91 15.07 0.68
CA ILE A 43 9.32 16.45 0.96
C ILE A 43 8.85 17.38 -0.17
N LEU A 44 9.04 16.99 -1.42
CA LEU A 44 8.63 17.81 -2.57
C LEU A 44 7.13 18.07 -2.61
N ILE A 45 6.30 17.01 -2.42
CA ILE A 45 4.84 17.13 -2.35
C ILE A 45 4.44 18.00 -1.16
N GLY A 46 5.07 17.79 -0.01
CA GLY A 46 4.83 18.57 1.19
C GLY A 46 5.14 20.06 1.00
N VAL A 47 6.28 20.39 0.38
CA VAL A 47 6.65 21.77 0.08
C VAL A 47 5.64 22.43 -0.86
N ILE A 48 5.25 21.76 -1.96
CA ILE A 48 4.26 22.31 -2.90
C ILE A 48 2.91 22.52 -2.21
N ALA A 49 2.45 21.57 -1.40
CA ALA A 49 1.21 21.69 -0.65
C ALA A 49 1.27 22.85 0.38
N ALA A 50 2.43 23.05 1.05
CA ALA A 50 2.65 24.19 1.95
C ALA A 50 2.56 25.52 1.20
N PHE A 51 3.22 25.63 0.05
CA PHE A 51 3.12 26.82 -0.80
C PHE A 51 1.69 27.11 -1.25
N MET A 52 0.93 26.11 -1.66
CA MET A 52 -0.49 26.27 -1.99
C MET A 52 -1.29 26.82 -0.82
N PHE A 53 -1.01 26.33 0.38
CA PHE A 53 -1.74 26.76 1.55
C PHE A 53 -1.40 28.21 1.96
N ILE A 54 -0.10 28.56 2.00
CA ILE A 54 0.38 29.89 2.38
C ILE A 54 -0.10 30.98 1.40
N PHE A 55 -0.12 30.67 0.11
CA PHE A 55 -0.46 31.61 -0.94
C PHE A 55 -1.86 31.38 -1.54
N TYR A 56 -2.77 30.79 -0.77
CA TYR A 56 -4.12 30.45 -1.23
C TYR A 56 -4.85 31.63 -1.88
N ASP A 57 -4.77 32.83 -1.30
CA ASP A 57 -5.42 34.03 -1.82
C ASP A 57 -4.91 34.43 -3.20
N VAL A 58 -3.63 34.17 -3.49
CA VAL A 58 -3.04 34.45 -4.82
C VAL A 58 -3.56 33.48 -5.87
N TYR A 59 -3.76 32.21 -5.50
CA TYR A 59 -4.18 31.16 -6.44
C TYR A 59 -5.71 31.04 -6.57
N SER A 60 -6.47 31.40 -5.52
CA SER A 60 -7.93 31.28 -5.52
C SER A 60 -8.61 32.09 -6.64
N ASN A 61 -7.98 33.21 -7.06
CA ASN A 61 -8.46 34.05 -8.14
C ASN A 61 -7.87 33.68 -9.53
N ASN A 62 -6.99 32.65 -9.61
CA ASN A 62 -6.34 32.22 -10.84
C ASN A 62 -6.58 30.74 -11.12
N TRP A 63 -7.74 30.40 -11.62
CA TRP A 63 -8.14 29.02 -11.91
C TRP A 63 -7.16 28.22 -12.78
N PRO A 64 -6.55 28.78 -13.88
CA PRO A 64 -5.59 28.03 -14.65
C PRO A 64 -4.35 27.65 -13.85
N LEU A 65 -3.84 28.53 -12.99
CA LEU A 65 -2.69 28.27 -12.14
C LEU A 65 -3.00 27.20 -11.07
N LEU A 66 -4.20 27.30 -10.46
CA LEU A 66 -4.68 26.33 -9.50
C LEU A 66 -4.79 24.93 -10.11
N LEU A 67 -5.38 24.81 -11.30
CA LEU A 67 -5.47 23.55 -12.04
C LEU A 67 -4.09 22.97 -12.37
N LEU A 68 -3.14 23.82 -12.79
CA LEU A 68 -1.76 23.38 -13.07
C LEU A 68 -1.10 22.80 -11.83
N ILE A 69 -1.23 23.47 -10.67
CA ILE A 69 -0.64 22.98 -9.41
C ILE A 69 -1.27 21.66 -8.99
N PHE A 70 -2.60 21.52 -9.07
CA PHE A 70 -3.29 20.25 -8.79
C PHE A 70 -2.84 19.14 -9.74
N ALA A 71 -2.67 19.43 -11.02
CA ALA A 71 -2.16 18.46 -12.00
C ALA A 71 -0.74 18.00 -11.64
N VAL A 72 0.16 18.92 -11.28
CA VAL A 72 1.52 18.58 -10.84
C VAL A 72 1.50 17.74 -9.57
N LEU A 73 0.73 18.14 -8.56
CA LEU A 73 0.57 17.37 -7.32
C LEU A 73 -0.02 15.98 -7.61
N GLY A 74 -1.00 15.88 -8.48
CA GLY A 74 -1.61 14.62 -8.89
C GLY A 74 -0.57 13.67 -9.53
N VAL A 75 0.24 14.18 -10.44
CA VAL A 75 1.32 13.40 -11.08
C VAL A 75 2.38 12.96 -10.06
N LEU A 76 2.86 13.87 -9.21
CA LEU A 76 3.84 13.55 -8.17
C LEU A 76 3.29 12.51 -7.17
N SER A 77 2.03 12.66 -6.76
CA SER A 77 1.37 11.70 -5.87
C SER A 77 1.20 10.33 -6.52
N ALA A 78 0.85 10.28 -7.81
CA ALA A 78 0.79 9.03 -8.55
C ALA A 78 2.16 8.32 -8.60
N PHE A 79 3.23 9.06 -8.88
CA PHE A 79 4.60 8.52 -8.81
C PHE A 79 4.94 8.02 -7.41
N LEU A 80 4.63 8.80 -6.37
CA LEU A 80 4.88 8.39 -4.99
C LEU A 80 4.17 7.06 -4.66
N VAL A 81 2.89 6.92 -5.01
CA VAL A 81 2.14 5.68 -4.80
C VAL A 81 2.79 4.50 -5.51
N LEU A 82 3.22 4.67 -6.76
CA LEU A 82 3.92 3.62 -7.51
C LEU A 82 5.23 3.19 -6.83
N PHE A 83 6.04 4.16 -6.38
CA PHE A 83 7.28 3.85 -5.66
C PHE A 83 7.01 3.16 -4.32
N VAL A 84 6.01 3.63 -3.56
CA VAL A 84 5.59 3.03 -2.29
C VAL A 84 5.18 1.56 -2.46
N ILE A 85 4.42 1.25 -3.52
CA ILE A 85 3.95 -0.12 -3.77
C ILE A 85 5.08 -1.00 -4.34
N CYS A 86 5.89 -0.48 -5.27
CA CYS A 86 6.98 -1.24 -5.87
C CYS A 86 8.14 -1.50 -4.90
N PHE A 87 8.33 -0.66 -3.87
CA PHE A 87 9.46 -0.77 -2.95
C PHE A 87 9.48 -2.09 -2.16
N PRO A 88 8.40 -2.51 -1.45
CA PRO A 88 8.41 -3.79 -0.73
C PRO A 88 8.61 -4.98 -1.65
N ILE A 89 8.06 -4.94 -2.86
CA ILE A 89 8.22 -5.99 -3.87
C ILE A 89 9.69 -6.10 -4.31
N ALA A 90 10.32 -4.96 -4.63
CA ALA A 90 11.73 -4.93 -5.01
C ALA A 90 12.64 -5.37 -3.87
N TYR A 91 12.32 -4.96 -2.63
CA TYR A 91 13.08 -5.32 -1.44
C TYR A 91 13.05 -6.83 -1.19
N THR A 92 11.87 -7.45 -1.26
CA THR A 92 11.74 -8.90 -1.11
C THR A 92 12.41 -9.67 -2.24
N GLN A 93 12.29 -9.24 -3.50
CA GLN A 93 13.00 -9.88 -4.62
C GLN A 93 14.52 -9.88 -4.45
N LEU A 94 15.09 -8.81 -3.89
CA LEU A 94 16.53 -8.76 -3.62
C LEU A 94 16.94 -9.66 -2.44
N LEU A 95 16.10 -9.79 -1.41
CA LEU A 95 16.33 -10.72 -0.30
C LEU A 95 16.20 -12.19 -0.75
N GLU A 96 15.20 -12.52 -1.56
CA GLU A 96 15.02 -13.88 -2.11
C GLU A 96 16.25 -14.35 -2.91
N LYS A 97 16.88 -13.43 -3.67
CA LYS A 97 18.07 -13.74 -4.46
C LYS A 97 19.35 -13.90 -3.65
N ASN A 98 19.41 -13.35 -2.43
CA ASN A 98 20.61 -13.31 -1.61
C ASN A 98 20.22 -13.47 -0.13
N ALA A 99 19.86 -14.68 0.26
CA ALA A 99 19.41 -15.00 1.63
C ALA A 99 20.41 -14.61 2.73
N ASP A 100 21.72 -14.62 2.42
CA ASP A 100 22.80 -14.27 3.36
C ASP A 100 23.03 -12.75 3.52
N ARG A 101 22.31 -11.89 2.77
CA ARG A 101 22.52 -10.45 2.87
C ARG A 101 21.83 -9.84 4.08
N SER A 102 22.63 -9.35 5.01
CA SER A 102 22.16 -8.55 6.15
C SER A 102 21.71 -7.12 5.76
N SER A 103 22.11 -6.61 4.59
CA SER A 103 21.77 -5.25 4.14
C SER A 103 21.67 -5.12 2.63
N ILE A 104 20.57 -4.50 2.17
CA ILE A 104 20.34 -4.11 0.79
C ILE A 104 20.65 -2.62 0.64
N LYS A 105 21.26 -2.23 -0.49
CA LYS A 105 21.60 -0.82 -0.77
C LYS A 105 20.49 -0.15 -1.59
N ALA A 106 20.20 1.11 -1.29
CA ALA A 106 19.17 1.90 -2.00
C ALA A 106 19.37 1.95 -3.52
N LYS A 107 20.63 1.98 -4.00
CA LYS A 107 20.93 1.98 -5.43
C LYS A 107 20.47 0.70 -6.12
N GLU A 108 20.62 -0.46 -5.49
CA GLU A 108 20.17 -1.75 -6.03
C GLU A 108 18.64 -1.79 -6.11
N LEU A 109 17.98 -1.34 -5.03
CA LEU A 109 16.51 -1.22 -4.97
C LEU A 109 15.99 -0.30 -6.07
N PHE A 110 16.60 0.87 -6.25
CA PHE A 110 16.18 1.83 -7.28
C PHE A 110 16.27 1.23 -8.69
N VAL A 111 17.31 0.44 -8.98
CA VAL A 111 17.45 -0.25 -10.27
C VAL A 111 16.31 -1.24 -10.50
N VAL A 112 15.94 -2.02 -9.47
CA VAL A 112 14.84 -2.99 -9.55
C VAL A 112 13.50 -2.25 -9.72
N ILE A 113 13.23 -1.25 -8.89
CA ILE A 113 12.01 -0.44 -8.96
C ILE A 113 11.86 0.18 -10.35
N ARG A 114 12.93 0.80 -10.90
CA ARG A 114 12.90 1.41 -12.24
C ARG A 114 12.51 0.42 -13.33
N LYS A 115 12.93 -0.84 -13.22
CA LYS A 115 12.53 -1.89 -14.18
C LYS A 115 11.06 -2.30 -14.04
N MET A 116 10.49 -2.20 -12.84
CA MET A 116 9.09 -2.54 -12.55
C MET A 116 8.13 -1.40 -12.93
N LEU A 117 8.58 -0.13 -12.87
CA LEU A 117 7.74 1.04 -13.06
C LEU A 117 6.90 1.02 -14.36
N PRO A 118 7.44 0.73 -15.56
CA PRO A 118 6.64 0.74 -16.78
C PRO A 118 5.44 -0.22 -16.70
N ARG A 119 5.65 -1.42 -16.14
CA ARG A 119 4.57 -2.39 -15.94
C ARG A 119 3.58 -1.93 -14.87
N ALA A 120 4.07 -1.35 -13.78
CA ALA A 120 3.21 -0.82 -12.72
C ALA A 120 2.34 0.36 -13.20
N ILE A 121 2.88 1.25 -14.04
CA ILE A 121 2.12 2.33 -14.68
C ILE A 121 1.04 1.76 -15.60
N LEU A 122 1.42 0.82 -16.48
CA LEU A 122 0.47 0.19 -17.40
C LEU A 122 -0.64 -0.56 -16.63
N PHE A 123 -0.27 -1.30 -15.56
CA PHE A 123 -1.23 -1.92 -14.65
C PHE A 123 -2.22 -0.92 -14.09
N GLY A 124 -1.72 0.22 -13.57
CA GLY A 124 -2.57 1.28 -13.01
C GLY A 124 -3.55 1.85 -14.03
N ILE A 125 -3.08 2.15 -15.25
CA ILE A 125 -3.93 2.69 -16.33
C ILE A 125 -5.00 1.68 -16.74
N ILE A 126 -4.63 0.44 -17.03
CA ILE A 126 -5.60 -0.58 -17.49
C ILE A 126 -6.60 -0.90 -16.36
N SER A 127 -6.11 -1.09 -15.14
CA SER A 127 -6.96 -1.42 -13.99
C SER A 127 -7.91 -0.28 -13.61
N PHE A 128 -7.53 0.96 -13.87
CA PHE A 128 -8.42 2.11 -13.68
C PHE A 128 -9.72 1.95 -14.52
N PHE A 129 -9.59 1.62 -15.79
CA PHE A 129 -10.74 1.47 -16.67
C PHE A 129 -11.50 0.16 -16.45
N ILE A 130 -10.79 -0.96 -16.26
CA ILE A 130 -11.40 -2.29 -16.23
C ILE A 130 -11.95 -2.65 -14.84
N ILE A 131 -11.32 -2.17 -13.78
CA ILE A 131 -11.64 -2.60 -12.41
C ILE A 131 -12.17 -1.44 -11.57
N LEU A 132 -11.47 -0.29 -11.52
CA LEU A 132 -11.84 0.80 -10.62
C LEU A 132 -13.13 1.50 -11.04
N ILE A 133 -13.36 1.72 -12.33
CA ILE A 133 -14.64 2.31 -12.79
C ILE A 133 -15.82 1.39 -12.44
N PRO A 134 -15.85 0.08 -12.77
CA PRO A 134 -16.89 -0.83 -12.31
C PRO A 134 -17.05 -0.88 -10.79
N TYR A 135 -15.94 -0.83 -10.04
CA TYR A 135 -15.98 -0.77 -8.57
C TYR A 135 -16.67 0.53 -8.07
N PHE A 136 -16.36 1.69 -8.65
CA PHE A 136 -17.05 2.93 -8.32
C PHE A 136 -18.56 2.87 -8.63
N ILE A 137 -18.93 2.27 -9.77
CA ILE A 137 -20.35 2.05 -10.12
C ILE A 137 -21.01 1.15 -9.05
N LEU A 138 -20.33 0.07 -8.62
CA LEU A 138 -20.83 -0.81 -7.55
C LEU A 138 -21.08 -0.02 -6.27
N ILE A 139 -20.13 0.82 -5.83
CA ILE A 139 -20.29 1.66 -4.62
C ILE A 139 -21.48 2.63 -4.78
N LEU A 140 -21.68 3.23 -5.94
CA LEU A 140 -22.84 4.10 -6.21
C LEU A 140 -24.16 3.33 -6.14
N VAL A 141 -24.19 2.09 -6.65
CA VAL A 141 -25.37 1.21 -6.56
C VAL A 141 -25.64 0.83 -5.09
N LEU A 142 -24.62 0.46 -4.33
CA LEU A 142 -24.74 0.20 -2.89
C LEU A 142 -25.24 1.44 -2.14
N ALA A 143 -24.73 2.63 -2.46
CA ALA A 143 -25.20 3.88 -1.89
C ALA A 143 -26.69 4.14 -2.21
N ARG A 144 -27.16 3.78 -3.42
CA ARG A 144 -28.56 3.93 -3.80
C ARG A 144 -29.47 2.94 -3.07
N ILE A 145 -29.02 1.70 -2.88
CA ILE A 145 -29.77 0.65 -2.19
C ILE A 145 -29.88 0.94 -0.69
N PHE A 146 -28.77 1.28 -0.06
CA PHE A 146 -28.66 1.45 1.39
C PHE A 146 -28.67 2.92 1.84
N GLY A 147 -28.95 3.87 0.94
CA GLY A 147 -28.79 5.33 1.17
C GLY A 147 -29.52 5.89 2.40
N HIS A 148 -30.58 5.21 2.86
CA HIS A 148 -31.28 5.56 4.11
C HIS A 148 -30.70 4.85 5.35
N GLN A 149 -29.77 3.90 5.16
CA GLN A 149 -29.19 3.09 6.23
C GLN A 149 -27.65 3.28 6.24
N ILE A 150 -27.22 4.46 6.71
CA ILE A 150 -25.82 4.91 6.68
C ILE A 150 -24.85 3.86 7.22
N ILE A 151 -25.21 3.19 8.34
CA ILE A 151 -24.35 2.18 9.00
C ILE A 151 -24.17 0.97 8.07
N LEU A 152 -25.25 0.43 7.50
CA LEU A 152 -25.16 -0.73 6.59
C LEU A 152 -24.38 -0.41 5.33
N MET A 153 -24.57 0.80 4.77
CA MET A 153 -23.79 1.28 3.64
C MET A 153 -22.28 1.34 3.99
N GLN A 154 -21.93 1.89 5.15
CA GLN A 154 -20.53 1.96 5.59
C GLN A 154 -19.91 0.56 5.75
N ILE A 155 -20.63 -0.37 6.39
CA ILE A 155 -20.16 -1.76 6.56
C ILE A 155 -19.96 -2.43 5.20
N ALA A 156 -20.95 -2.34 4.30
CA ALA A 156 -20.86 -2.93 2.96
C ALA A 156 -19.71 -2.34 2.14
N SER A 157 -19.56 -1.02 2.15
CA SER A 157 -18.47 -0.33 1.43
C SER A 157 -17.10 -0.67 2.01
N TYR A 158 -16.98 -0.77 3.34
CA TYR A 158 -15.73 -1.16 3.99
C TYR A 158 -15.35 -2.59 3.62
N PHE A 159 -16.30 -3.53 3.68
CA PHE A 159 -16.05 -4.91 3.27
C PHE A 159 -15.65 -5.02 1.79
N ALA A 160 -16.38 -4.34 0.89
CA ALA A 160 -16.03 -4.27 -0.53
C ALA A 160 -14.63 -3.69 -0.74
N GLY A 161 -14.25 -2.67 0.05
CA GLY A 161 -12.90 -2.08 0.05
C GLY A 161 -11.82 -3.08 0.42
N ILE A 162 -12.00 -3.91 1.46
CA ILE A 162 -11.04 -4.94 1.86
C ILE A 162 -10.86 -6.00 0.77
N VAL A 163 -11.97 -6.46 0.17
CA VAL A 163 -11.93 -7.41 -0.95
C VAL A 163 -11.16 -6.80 -2.13
N MET A 164 -11.40 -5.52 -2.43
CA MET A 164 -10.68 -4.81 -3.50
C MET A 164 -9.19 -4.68 -3.19
N ILE A 165 -8.80 -4.37 -1.96
CA ILE A 165 -7.40 -4.30 -1.53
C ILE A 165 -6.71 -5.65 -1.75
N LEU A 166 -7.30 -6.75 -1.25
CA LEU A 166 -6.77 -8.10 -1.44
C LEU A 166 -6.60 -8.40 -2.93
N PHE A 167 -7.65 -8.22 -3.72
CA PHE A 167 -7.66 -8.51 -5.15
C PHE A 167 -6.63 -7.70 -5.91
N MET A 168 -6.61 -6.37 -5.76
CA MET A 168 -5.72 -5.49 -6.51
C MET A 168 -4.24 -5.69 -6.16
N GLN A 169 -3.93 -5.96 -4.90
CA GLN A 169 -2.55 -6.20 -4.48
C GLN A 169 -2.04 -7.55 -4.98
N GLN A 170 -2.84 -8.63 -4.92
CA GLN A 170 -2.48 -9.92 -5.51
C GLN A 170 -2.33 -9.81 -7.03
N PHE A 171 -3.25 -9.12 -7.68
CA PHE A 171 -3.18 -8.92 -9.13
C PHE A 171 -1.94 -8.14 -9.55
N MET A 172 -1.58 -7.10 -8.82
CA MET A 172 -0.35 -6.36 -9.06
C MET A 172 0.90 -7.24 -8.89
N LEU A 173 0.94 -8.10 -7.86
CA LEU A 173 2.06 -9.02 -7.63
C LEU A 173 2.21 -9.98 -8.80
N VAL A 174 1.15 -10.65 -9.22
CA VAL A 174 1.19 -11.59 -10.35
C VAL A 174 1.56 -10.88 -11.66
N TYR A 175 1.02 -9.68 -11.91
CA TYR A 175 1.32 -8.93 -13.12
C TYR A 175 2.74 -8.35 -13.13
N VAL A 176 3.16 -7.67 -12.04
CA VAL A 176 4.43 -6.93 -11.99
C VAL A 176 5.60 -7.82 -11.60
N LYS A 177 5.44 -8.66 -10.54
CA LYS A 177 6.52 -9.50 -10.01
C LYS A 177 6.73 -10.74 -10.88
N ASP A 178 5.66 -11.45 -11.28
CA ASP A 178 5.75 -12.68 -12.05
C ASP A 178 5.87 -12.42 -13.56
N GLY A 179 5.52 -11.23 -14.01
CA GLY A 179 5.73 -10.82 -15.38
C GLY A 179 4.68 -11.37 -16.36
N LEU A 180 3.52 -11.86 -15.90
CA LEU A 180 2.43 -12.33 -16.75
C LEU A 180 1.73 -11.17 -17.47
N ASP A 181 1.10 -11.44 -18.61
CA ASP A 181 0.25 -10.47 -19.30
C ASP A 181 -1.04 -10.19 -18.48
N TYR A 182 -1.71 -9.07 -18.76
CA TYR A 182 -2.81 -8.56 -17.94
C TYR A 182 -3.95 -9.58 -17.75
N PHE A 183 -4.51 -10.13 -18.81
CA PHE A 183 -5.62 -11.08 -18.72
C PHE A 183 -5.23 -12.46 -18.18
N PRO A 184 -4.09 -13.07 -18.57
CA PRO A 184 -3.55 -14.24 -17.88
C PRO A 184 -3.33 -14.03 -16.39
N ALA A 185 -2.73 -12.91 -15.99
CA ALA A 185 -2.55 -12.55 -14.58
C ALA A 185 -3.89 -12.41 -13.84
N LEU A 186 -4.88 -11.77 -14.46
CA LEU A 186 -6.23 -11.64 -13.93
C LEU A 186 -6.88 -13.01 -13.67
N ARG A 187 -6.80 -13.92 -14.62
CA ARG A 187 -7.33 -15.29 -14.47
C ARG A 187 -6.64 -16.06 -13.35
N LYS A 188 -5.30 -15.98 -13.31
CA LYS A 188 -4.50 -16.63 -12.26
C LYS A 188 -4.93 -16.14 -10.87
N VAL A 189 -5.00 -14.84 -10.66
CA VAL A 189 -5.41 -14.26 -9.37
C VAL A 189 -6.81 -14.68 -8.95
N ILE A 190 -7.77 -14.73 -9.90
CA ILE A 190 -9.13 -15.20 -9.58
C ILE A 190 -9.12 -16.67 -9.15
N GLN A 191 -8.28 -17.50 -9.74
CA GLN A 191 -8.11 -18.91 -9.37
C GLN A 191 -7.45 -19.04 -8.00
N GLU A 192 -6.31 -18.41 -7.78
CA GLU A 192 -5.60 -18.40 -6.50
C GLU A 192 -6.46 -17.87 -5.35
N LEU A 193 -7.24 -16.81 -5.58
CA LEU A 193 -8.11 -16.25 -4.54
C LEU A 193 -9.31 -17.15 -4.18
N LYS A 194 -9.76 -18.04 -5.05
CA LYS A 194 -10.82 -19.00 -4.70
C LYS A 194 -10.35 -20.01 -3.65
N GLU A 195 -9.07 -20.35 -3.70
CA GLU A 195 -8.45 -21.22 -2.73
C GLU A 195 -8.19 -20.44 -1.44
N ARG A 196 -8.71 -20.97 -0.32
CA ARG A 196 -8.55 -20.35 1.02
C ARG A 196 -8.91 -18.85 1.07
N PHE A 197 -9.92 -18.43 0.31
CA PHE A 197 -10.37 -17.04 0.22
C PHE A 197 -10.57 -16.38 1.58
N TRP A 198 -11.25 -17.06 2.48
CA TRP A 198 -11.59 -16.50 3.80
C TRP A 198 -10.38 -16.30 4.70
N ASP A 199 -9.36 -17.17 4.62
CA ASP A 199 -8.11 -17.00 5.37
C ASP A 199 -7.35 -15.76 4.89
N LYS A 200 -7.22 -15.60 3.57
CA LYS A 200 -6.56 -14.45 2.94
C LYS A 200 -7.30 -13.14 3.23
N LEU A 201 -8.63 -13.17 3.09
CA LEU A 201 -9.48 -12.02 3.37
C LEU A 201 -9.44 -11.64 4.85
N GLY A 202 -9.52 -12.63 5.75
CA GLY A 202 -9.42 -12.42 7.18
C GLY A 202 -8.07 -11.80 7.58
N ALA A 203 -6.95 -12.32 7.05
CA ALA A 203 -5.62 -11.77 7.30
C ALA A 203 -5.51 -10.32 6.79
N THR A 204 -6.04 -10.05 5.58
CA THR A 204 -6.09 -8.70 5.00
C THR A 204 -6.93 -7.75 5.85
N PHE A 205 -8.09 -8.21 6.34
CA PHE A 205 -8.98 -7.45 7.20
C PHE A 205 -8.32 -7.09 8.53
N VAL A 206 -7.74 -8.07 9.23
CA VAL A 206 -7.08 -7.83 10.52
C VAL A 206 -5.88 -6.91 10.35
N MET A 207 -5.06 -7.11 9.33
CA MET A 207 -3.94 -6.22 9.04
C MET A 207 -4.42 -4.78 8.75
N ASN A 208 -5.51 -4.63 8.00
CA ASN A 208 -6.11 -3.33 7.72
C ASN A 208 -6.62 -2.65 9.00
N LEU A 209 -7.22 -3.39 9.93
CA LEU A 209 -7.61 -2.85 11.25
C LEU A 209 -6.40 -2.37 12.05
N ILE A 210 -5.31 -3.15 12.08
CA ILE A 210 -4.07 -2.78 12.75
C ILE A 210 -3.51 -1.49 12.15
N ILE A 211 -3.43 -1.40 10.81
CA ILE A 211 -2.95 -0.22 10.08
C ILE A 211 -3.83 0.99 10.39
N THR A 212 -5.16 0.82 10.38
CA THR A 212 -6.11 1.90 10.69
C THR A 212 -5.92 2.41 12.12
N ALA A 213 -5.72 1.51 13.09
CA ALA A 213 -5.47 1.89 14.47
C ALA A 213 -4.16 2.68 14.63
N PHE A 214 -3.06 2.23 14.01
CA PHE A 214 -1.80 2.97 14.03
C PHE A 214 -1.89 4.31 13.30
N SER A 215 -2.59 4.36 12.17
CA SER A 215 -2.80 5.59 11.40
C SER A 215 -3.63 6.60 12.19
N ALA A 216 -4.69 6.14 12.86
CA ALA A 216 -5.51 6.96 13.73
C ALA A 216 -4.69 7.53 14.90
N ALA A 217 -3.88 6.71 15.56
CA ALA A 217 -2.97 7.18 16.61
C ALA A 217 -1.96 8.22 16.07
N GLY A 218 -1.40 7.99 14.89
CA GLY A 218 -0.49 8.92 14.21
C GLY A 218 -1.10 10.28 13.86
N ILE A 219 -2.43 10.37 13.75
CA ILE A 219 -3.16 11.61 13.50
C ILE A 219 -3.64 12.24 14.82
N VAL A 220 -4.24 11.43 15.70
CA VAL A 220 -4.86 11.91 16.94
C VAL A 220 -3.81 12.47 17.92
N VAL A 221 -2.66 11.81 18.08
CA VAL A 221 -1.62 12.26 19.02
C VAL A 221 -1.09 13.65 18.68
N PRO A 222 -0.65 13.95 17.43
CA PRO A 222 -0.27 15.31 17.06
C PRO A 222 -1.39 16.32 17.21
N LEU A 223 -2.64 15.93 16.94
CA LEU A 223 -3.81 16.81 17.02
C LEU A 223 -4.10 17.22 18.49
N VAL A 224 -4.03 16.26 19.41
CA VAL A 224 -4.17 16.53 20.86
C VAL A 224 -3.05 17.42 21.37
N LEU A 225 -1.80 17.14 21.00
CA LEU A 225 -0.66 17.96 21.35
C LEU A 225 -0.85 19.41 20.87
N TYR A 226 -1.35 19.58 19.68
CA TYR A 226 -1.66 20.90 19.14
C TYR A 226 -2.71 21.65 19.93
N PHE A 227 -3.87 21.06 20.16
CA PHE A 227 -4.90 21.74 20.95
C PHE A 227 -4.39 22.11 22.33
N THR A 228 -3.55 21.26 22.93
CA THR A 228 -2.91 21.53 24.20
C THR A 228 -1.97 22.75 24.11
N ILE A 229 -1.13 22.83 23.09
CA ILE A 229 -0.21 23.96 22.87
C ILE A 229 -1.00 25.25 22.58
N MET A 230 -2.07 25.15 21.76
CA MET A 230 -2.94 26.29 21.46
C MET A 230 -3.58 26.88 22.71
N LEU A 231 -4.08 26.02 23.63
CA LEU A 231 -4.66 26.42 24.88
C LEU A 231 -3.64 27.06 25.84
N LEU A 232 -2.38 26.61 25.82
CA LEU A 232 -1.33 27.08 26.71
C LEU A 232 -0.67 28.39 26.25
N ILE A 233 -0.51 28.59 24.95
CA ILE A 233 0.31 29.68 24.37
C ILE A 233 -0.56 30.77 23.73
N GLY A 234 -1.85 30.52 23.49
CA GLY A 234 -2.78 31.51 22.94
C GLY A 234 -2.43 31.93 21.51
N ILE A 235 -2.14 30.95 20.61
CA ILE A 235 -1.83 31.23 19.21
C ILE A 235 -3.12 31.55 18.46
N ASP A 236 -3.49 32.83 18.40
CA ASP A 236 -4.69 33.30 17.69
C ASP A 236 -4.44 33.65 16.22
N SER A 237 -3.25 33.37 15.66
CA SER A 237 -2.97 33.74 14.29
C SER A 237 -3.44 32.67 13.30
N LEU A 238 -4.18 33.09 12.27
CA LEU A 238 -4.64 32.24 11.15
C LEU A 238 -3.47 31.49 10.49
N ILE A 239 -2.31 32.11 10.41
CA ILE A 239 -1.07 31.55 9.86
C ILE A 239 -0.53 30.43 10.76
N GLY A 240 -0.55 30.60 12.07
CA GLY A 240 -0.13 29.56 13.03
C GLY A 240 -1.00 28.31 12.95
N LEU A 241 -2.34 28.49 12.88
CA LEU A 241 -3.29 27.41 12.68
C LEU A 241 -3.03 26.66 11.37
N SER A 242 -2.76 27.39 10.33
CA SER A 242 -2.53 26.87 8.98
C SER A 242 -1.29 25.99 8.88
N LEU A 243 -0.15 26.51 9.35
CA LEU A 243 1.12 25.79 9.39
C LEU A 243 1.01 24.50 10.18
N LEU A 244 0.21 24.51 11.21
CA LEU A 244 0.04 23.37 12.06
C LEU A 244 -0.86 22.30 11.45
N ILE A 245 -2.02 22.65 10.88
CA ILE A 245 -2.84 21.70 10.12
C ILE A 245 -2.00 21.05 9.04
N PHE A 246 -1.19 21.85 8.32
CA PHE A 246 -0.28 21.33 7.33
C PHE A 246 0.73 20.32 7.91
N THR A 247 1.38 20.65 9.02
CA THR A 247 2.33 19.75 9.70
C THR A 247 1.66 18.47 10.15
N LEU A 248 0.45 18.54 10.69
CA LEU A 248 -0.35 17.37 11.09
C LEU A 248 -0.70 16.47 9.91
N VAL A 249 -1.14 17.05 8.80
CA VAL A 249 -1.45 16.31 7.57
C VAL A 249 -0.20 15.62 7.04
N LEU A 250 0.95 16.29 7.05
CA LEU A 250 2.22 15.74 6.60
C LEU A 250 2.68 14.57 7.48
N ILE A 251 2.61 14.71 8.80
CA ILE A 251 2.94 13.64 9.75
C ILE A 251 1.98 12.47 9.57
N GLY A 252 0.67 12.72 9.53
CA GLY A 252 -0.35 11.70 9.33
C GLY A 252 -0.15 10.93 8.03
N ALA A 253 0.07 11.64 6.91
CA ALA A 253 0.37 11.01 5.64
C ALA A 253 1.63 10.14 5.71
N THR A 254 2.72 10.64 6.33
CA THR A 254 3.96 9.88 6.49
C THR A 254 3.73 8.59 7.29
N VAL A 255 2.98 8.65 8.39
CA VAL A 255 2.62 7.47 9.20
C VAL A 255 1.83 6.47 8.37
N VAL A 256 0.79 6.92 7.66
CA VAL A 256 -0.03 6.05 6.79
C VAL A 256 0.85 5.33 5.75
N PHE A 257 1.73 6.03 5.07
CA PHE A 257 2.61 5.45 4.06
C PHE A 257 3.64 4.47 4.65
N ILE A 258 4.15 4.72 5.86
CA ILE A 258 5.06 3.78 6.54
C ILE A 258 4.31 2.51 6.93
N VAL A 259 3.13 2.66 7.55
CA VAL A 259 2.36 1.53 8.08
C VAL A 259 1.73 0.69 6.95
N SER A 260 1.38 1.31 5.80
CA SER A 260 0.86 0.58 4.63
C SER A 260 1.82 -0.49 4.08
N ASN A 261 3.12 -0.38 4.35
CA ASN A 261 4.09 -1.41 3.97
C ASN A 261 3.82 -2.77 4.63
N PHE A 262 3.20 -2.78 5.83
CA PHE A 262 2.79 -4.03 6.49
C PHE A 262 1.70 -4.75 5.67
N GLN A 263 0.74 -4.00 5.12
CA GLN A 263 -0.30 -4.56 4.26
C GLN A 263 0.28 -5.14 2.98
N ILE A 264 1.15 -4.38 2.31
CA ILE A 264 1.78 -4.83 1.06
C ILE A 264 2.64 -6.06 1.31
N PHE A 265 3.39 -6.09 2.41
CA PHE A 265 4.22 -7.24 2.76
C PHE A 265 3.38 -8.48 3.11
N LEU A 266 2.27 -8.33 3.84
CA LEU A 266 1.31 -9.41 4.06
C LEU A 266 0.86 -10.03 2.72
N GLN A 267 0.53 -9.19 1.74
CA GLN A 267 0.11 -9.67 0.42
C GLN A 267 1.24 -10.40 -0.32
N ILE A 268 2.50 -9.95 -0.15
CA ILE A 268 3.66 -10.66 -0.68
C ILE A 268 3.79 -12.05 -0.04
N LEU A 269 3.56 -12.19 1.27
CA LEU A 269 3.60 -13.50 1.94
C LEU A 269 2.47 -14.42 1.49
N ILE A 270 1.27 -13.90 1.24
CA ILE A 270 0.17 -14.67 0.65
C ILE A 270 0.60 -15.20 -0.73
N HIS A 271 1.08 -14.32 -1.60
CA HIS A 271 1.53 -14.68 -2.95
C HIS A 271 2.67 -15.71 -2.97
N LEU A 272 3.64 -15.59 -2.06
CA LEU A 272 4.74 -16.56 -1.95
C LEU A 272 4.30 -17.91 -1.38
N GLY A 273 3.28 -17.92 -0.53
CA GLY A 273 2.66 -19.14 -0.03
C GLY A 273 1.96 -19.93 -1.13
N GLU A 274 1.26 -19.25 -2.05
CA GLU A 274 0.61 -19.89 -3.21
C GLU A 274 1.64 -20.55 -4.15
N LYS A 275 2.75 -19.89 -4.40
CA LYS A 275 3.84 -20.47 -5.24
C LYS A 275 4.45 -21.72 -4.63
N GLU A 276 4.54 -21.81 -3.31
CA GLU A 276 5.01 -23.00 -2.64
C GLU A 276 4.01 -24.16 -2.79
N GLU A 277 2.70 -23.86 -2.69
CA GLU A 277 1.65 -24.86 -2.91
C GLU A 277 1.69 -25.38 -4.36
N GLU A 278 1.75 -24.50 -5.37
CA GLU A 278 1.90 -24.91 -6.78
C GLU A 278 3.11 -25.85 -6.99
N HIS A 279 4.27 -25.50 -6.40
CA HIS A 279 5.49 -26.31 -6.56
C HIS A 279 5.38 -27.68 -5.87
N THR A 280 4.74 -27.76 -4.73
CA THR A 280 4.53 -29.00 -3.99
C THR A 280 3.57 -29.92 -4.75
N ASP A 281 2.48 -29.38 -5.30
CA ASP A 281 1.51 -30.14 -6.10
C ASP A 281 2.16 -30.71 -7.38
N ASP A 282 3.03 -29.94 -8.05
CA ASP A 282 3.77 -30.42 -9.24
C ASP A 282 4.70 -31.60 -8.90
N ILE A 283 5.39 -31.57 -7.76
CA ILE A 283 6.25 -32.66 -7.29
C ILE A 283 5.43 -33.91 -6.98
N ASP A 284 4.29 -33.77 -6.32
CA ASP A 284 3.39 -34.89 -5.99
C ASP A 284 2.79 -35.55 -7.24
N LEU A 285 2.51 -34.75 -8.30
CA LEU A 285 2.06 -35.27 -9.59
C LEU A 285 3.15 -36.07 -10.30
N ILE A 286 4.41 -35.62 -10.27
CA ILE A 286 5.55 -36.33 -10.83
C ILE A 286 5.77 -37.67 -10.10
N GLY A 287 5.64 -37.67 -8.76
CA GLY A 287 5.77 -38.88 -7.94
C GLY A 287 4.74 -39.96 -8.29
N LYS A 288 3.49 -39.58 -8.58
CA LYS A 288 2.40 -40.50 -8.95
C LYS A 288 2.58 -41.15 -10.33
N HIS A 289 3.22 -40.47 -11.28
CA HIS A 289 3.51 -41.01 -12.62
C HIS A 289 4.71 -41.98 -12.65
N VAL A 290 5.48 -42.06 -11.58
CA VAL A 290 6.61 -43.03 -11.45
C VAL A 290 6.16 -44.33 -10.80
N GLU A 291 4.98 -44.37 -10.15
CA GLU A 291 4.42 -45.57 -9.52
C GLU A 291 3.43 -46.35 -10.43
N GLU A 292 3.08 -45.85 -11.61
CA GLU A 292 2.33 -46.56 -12.67
C GLU A 292 3.30 -47.15 -13.73
#